data_7b66b22812d0bdabe0f7043b9877cf22
#
_entry.id   7b66b22812d0bdabe0f7043b9877cf22
#
_cell.length_a   1.000
_cell.length_b   1.000
_cell.length_c   1.000
_cell.angle_alpha   90.00
_cell.angle_beta   90.00
_cell.angle_gamma   90.00
#
_symmetry.space_group_name_H-M   'P 1'
#
loop_
_entity.id
_entity.type
_entity.pdbx_description
1 polymer ?
#
loop_
_entity_poly.entity_id
_entity_poly.type
_entity_poly.pdbx_seq_one_letter_code
_entity_poly.pdbx_strand_id
1 'polypeptide(L)'
;QFKFIFQEIYDAHYRETFEKMGITYFYTLIDDAVARVIRSEGGYIWACKNYDGDVMSDMVSTAFGSLAMMTSVLVSPDGKYEYEAAHGTVTRHYYRYLKGEETSTNPMATIYAWSGALRKRGEMDELPALVDFADKLEAACIDVLNSGIMTKDLAGLVDAGTPVKAVNSIDFIKAIRNRLEALL
;
A
#
# COMPACT_ATOMS: atom_id res chain seq x y z
N GLN A 1 -19.54 13.30 17.42
CA GLN A 1 -19.86 14.02 16.16
C GLN A 1 -19.56 13.19 14.92
N PHE A 2 -18.38 12.62 14.73
CA PHE A 2 -17.97 11.87 13.53
C PHE A 2 -19.01 10.83 13.09
N LYS A 3 -19.41 9.90 13.98
CA LYS A 3 -20.48 8.93 13.74
C LYS A 3 -21.77 9.55 13.23
N PHE A 4 -22.22 10.64 13.88
CA PHE A 4 -23.49 11.26 13.54
C PHE A 4 -23.48 11.95 12.18
N ILE A 5 -22.37 12.58 11.80
CA ILE A 5 -22.19 13.17 10.47
C ILE A 5 -22.28 12.09 9.38
N PHE A 6 -21.60 10.97 9.56
CA PHE A 6 -21.67 9.85 8.60
C PHE A 6 -23.09 9.28 8.51
N GLN A 7 -23.77 9.11 9.65
CA GLN A 7 -25.14 8.58 9.66
C GLN A 7 -26.10 9.54 8.97
N GLU A 8 -26.00 10.85 9.24
CA GLU A 8 -26.85 11.89 8.64
C GLU A 8 -26.66 11.94 7.12
N ILE A 9 -25.42 11.94 6.64
CA ILE A 9 -25.11 11.95 5.21
C ILE A 9 -25.62 10.67 4.54
N TYR A 10 -25.40 9.51 5.15
CA TYR A 10 -25.91 8.23 4.65
C TYR A 10 -27.44 8.26 4.51
N ASP A 11 -28.14 8.67 5.56
CA ASP A 11 -29.62 8.70 5.58
C ASP A 11 -30.18 9.69 4.56
N ALA A 12 -29.54 10.85 4.40
CA ALA A 12 -30.01 11.91 3.51
C ALA A 12 -29.71 11.65 2.01
N HIS A 13 -28.59 10.98 1.68
CA HIS A 13 -28.09 10.99 0.31
C HIS A 13 -27.72 9.60 -0.25
N TYR A 14 -27.41 8.61 0.58
CA TYR A 14 -26.79 7.39 0.09
C TYR A 14 -27.55 6.10 0.40
N ARG A 15 -28.52 6.11 1.32
CA ARG A 15 -29.26 4.92 1.76
C ARG A 15 -29.83 4.14 0.55
N GLU A 16 -30.62 4.80 -0.29
CA GLU A 16 -31.27 4.16 -1.42
C GLU A 16 -30.26 3.59 -2.43
N THR A 17 -29.15 4.31 -2.66
CA THR A 17 -28.08 3.86 -3.56
C THR A 17 -27.37 2.63 -3.00
N PHE A 18 -27.05 2.63 -1.72
CA PHE A 18 -26.40 1.50 -1.06
C PHE A 18 -27.28 0.26 -1.06
N GLU A 19 -28.56 0.42 -0.75
CA GLU A 19 -29.55 -0.68 -0.79
C GLU A 19 -29.63 -1.30 -2.19
N LYS A 20 -29.73 -0.47 -3.23
CA LYS A 20 -29.75 -0.92 -4.64
C LYS A 20 -28.47 -1.66 -5.05
N MET A 21 -27.34 -1.25 -4.52
CA MET A 21 -26.03 -1.88 -4.81
C MET A 21 -25.71 -3.05 -3.88
N GLY A 22 -26.56 -3.38 -2.90
CA GLY A 22 -26.30 -4.41 -1.90
C GLY A 22 -25.17 -4.06 -0.93
N ILE A 23 -24.86 -2.77 -0.75
CA ILE A 23 -23.81 -2.31 0.15
C ILE A 23 -24.38 -2.13 1.55
N THR A 24 -23.80 -2.80 2.52
CA THR A 24 -24.18 -2.66 3.93
C THR A 24 -23.43 -1.50 4.58
N TYR A 25 -24.16 -0.50 5.08
CA TYR A 25 -23.59 0.55 5.93
C TYR A 25 -23.88 0.23 7.39
N PHE A 26 -22.87 0.30 8.24
CA PHE A 26 -23.02 0.12 9.68
C PHE A 26 -21.95 0.89 10.46
N TYR A 27 -22.26 1.18 11.71
CA TYR A 27 -21.30 1.71 12.68
C TYR A 27 -20.91 0.61 13.66
N THR A 28 -19.65 0.61 14.04
CA THR A 28 -19.15 -0.27 15.11
C THR A 28 -18.19 0.48 16.02
N LEU A 29 -17.95 -0.06 17.22
CA LEU A 29 -16.93 0.45 18.13
C LEU A 29 -15.55 -0.01 17.67
N ILE A 30 -14.51 0.72 18.05
CA ILE A 30 -13.14 0.47 17.58
C ILE A 30 -12.63 -0.94 17.98
N ASP A 31 -12.93 -1.40 19.17
CA ASP A 31 -12.56 -2.72 19.66
C ASP A 31 -13.22 -3.86 18.85
N ASP A 32 -14.50 -3.71 18.51
CA ASP A 32 -15.20 -4.66 17.63
C ASP A 32 -14.69 -4.57 16.19
N ALA A 33 -14.39 -3.35 15.69
CA ALA A 33 -13.82 -3.16 14.37
C ALA A 33 -12.46 -3.87 14.22
N VAL A 34 -11.58 -3.75 15.20
CA VAL A 34 -10.29 -4.47 15.24
C VAL A 34 -10.49 -5.98 15.17
N ALA A 35 -11.40 -6.53 15.97
CA ALA A 35 -11.68 -7.97 15.97
C ALA A 35 -12.26 -8.46 14.63
N ARG A 36 -13.07 -7.63 13.98
CA ARG A 36 -13.66 -7.94 12.67
C ARG A 36 -12.64 -7.89 11.56
N VAL A 37 -11.77 -6.86 11.52
CA VAL A 37 -10.81 -6.68 10.42
C VAL A 37 -9.83 -7.85 10.33
N ILE A 38 -9.33 -8.33 11.48
CA ILE A 38 -8.37 -9.44 11.51
C ILE A 38 -9.00 -10.78 11.06
N ARG A 39 -10.31 -10.94 11.22
CA ARG A 39 -11.05 -12.17 10.85
C ARG A 39 -11.74 -12.07 9.51
N SER A 40 -11.71 -10.90 8.86
CA SER A 40 -12.42 -10.62 7.63
C SER A 40 -11.65 -11.10 6.41
N GLU A 41 -12.38 -11.52 5.40
CA GLU A 41 -11.85 -11.74 4.04
C GLU A 41 -11.71 -10.43 3.22
N GLY A 42 -12.01 -9.29 3.83
CA GLY A 42 -11.99 -7.97 3.18
C GLY A 42 -13.33 -7.59 2.53
N GLY A 43 -13.26 -6.75 1.49
CA GLY A 43 -14.44 -6.33 0.73
C GLY A 43 -15.24 -5.21 1.38
N TYR A 44 -14.66 -4.42 2.28
CA TYR A 44 -15.29 -3.26 2.90
C TYR A 44 -14.37 -2.05 2.95
N ILE A 45 -14.95 -0.89 3.15
CA ILE A 45 -14.25 0.37 3.40
C ILE A 45 -14.46 0.75 4.86
N TRP A 46 -13.37 1.01 5.55
CA TRP A 46 -13.40 1.45 6.95
C TRP A 46 -13.09 2.93 7.05
N ALA A 47 -14.10 3.75 7.35
CA ALA A 47 -13.92 5.18 7.55
C ALA A 47 -13.45 5.48 8.97
N CYS A 48 -12.25 6.00 9.10
CA CYS A 48 -11.61 6.37 10.35
C CYS A 48 -11.33 7.88 10.41
N LYS A 49 -11.17 8.42 11.62
CA LYS A 49 -10.46 9.67 11.80
C LYS A 49 -8.98 9.46 11.52
N ASN A 50 -8.26 10.56 11.21
CA ASN A 50 -6.86 10.51 10.80
C ASN A 50 -5.98 9.62 11.72
N TYR A 51 -5.91 9.95 12.99
CA TYR A 51 -5.09 9.19 13.95
C TYR A 51 -5.52 7.71 14.08
N ASP A 52 -6.82 7.46 14.16
CA ASP A 52 -7.35 6.10 14.26
C ASP A 52 -7.04 5.32 12.97
N GLY A 53 -7.13 5.97 11.81
CA GLY A 53 -6.78 5.40 10.51
C GLY A 53 -5.29 5.06 10.40
N ASP A 54 -4.41 5.98 10.82
CA ASP A 54 -2.96 5.77 10.82
C ASP A 54 -2.58 4.53 11.66
N VAL A 55 -3.09 4.45 12.89
CA VAL A 55 -2.81 3.31 13.79
C VAL A 55 -3.39 2.01 13.26
N MET A 56 -4.61 2.04 12.74
CA MET A 56 -5.28 0.81 12.27
C MET A 56 -4.71 0.30 10.96
N SER A 57 -4.33 1.17 10.03
CA SER A 57 -3.69 0.75 8.78
C SER A 57 -2.32 0.12 9.02
N ASP A 58 -1.51 0.69 9.91
CA ASP A 58 -0.22 0.12 10.32
C ASP A 58 -0.38 -1.26 10.98
N MET A 59 -1.36 -1.39 11.87
CA MET A 59 -1.66 -2.66 12.54
C MET A 59 -2.06 -3.74 11.54
N VAL A 60 -2.98 -3.43 10.62
CA VAL A 60 -3.44 -4.38 9.59
C VAL A 60 -2.29 -4.74 8.65
N SER A 61 -1.53 -3.75 8.17
CA SER A 61 -0.37 -3.99 7.30
C SER A 61 0.67 -4.90 7.96
N THR A 62 0.97 -4.68 9.23
CA THR A 62 1.91 -5.50 9.99
C THR A 62 1.40 -6.93 10.20
N ALA A 63 0.09 -7.11 10.37
CA ALA A 63 -0.51 -8.43 10.58
C ALA A 63 -0.50 -9.30 9.29
N PHE A 64 -0.57 -8.68 8.11
CA PHE A 64 -0.68 -9.38 6.83
C PHE A 64 0.58 -9.27 5.94
N GLY A 65 1.59 -8.55 6.37
CA GLY A 65 2.81 -8.39 5.58
C GLY A 65 3.84 -7.47 6.22
N SER A 66 4.45 -6.62 5.41
CA SER A 66 5.43 -5.62 5.85
C SER A 66 4.88 -4.20 5.70
N LEU A 67 5.02 -3.41 6.75
CA LEU A 67 4.74 -1.97 6.72
C LEU A 67 5.52 -1.27 5.57
N ALA A 68 6.70 -1.78 5.23
CA ALA A 68 7.51 -1.26 4.13
C ALA A 68 6.93 -1.50 2.73
N MET A 69 5.80 -2.16 2.62
CA MET A 69 5.05 -2.35 1.35
C MET A 69 3.78 -1.49 1.28
N MET A 70 3.45 -0.78 2.35
CA MET A 70 2.23 0.02 2.44
C MET A 70 2.41 1.40 1.80
N THR A 71 1.42 1.82 1.03
CA THR A 71 1.33 3.17 0.46
C THR A 71 0.13 3.92 1.04
N SER A 72 0.21 5.24 1.00
CA SER A 72 -0.87 6.14 1.37
C SER A 72 -1.23 7.03 0.18
N VAL A 73 -2.51 7.37 0.09
CA VAL A 73 -3.03 8.31 -0.91
C VAL A 73 -3.87 9.36 -0.20
N LEU A 74 -3.46 10.61 -0.30
CA LEU A 74 -4.25 11.74 0.17
C LEU A 74 -5.06 12.31 -0.99
N VAL A 75 -6.33 12.56 -0.74
CA VAL A 75 -7.25 13.11 -1.74
C VAL A 75 -7.90 14.35 -1.19
N SER A 76 -7.70 15.48 -1.87
CA SER A 76 -8.35 16.74 -1.51
C SER A 76 -9.82 16.78 -1.98
N PRO A 77 -10.68 17.59 -1.36
CA PRO A 77 -12.08 17.71 -1.77
C PRO A 77 -12.28 18.17 -3.21
N ASP A 78 -11.29 18.85 -3.80
CA ASP A 78 -11.28 19.31 -5.20
C ASP A 78 -10.62 18.29 -6.16
N GLY A 79 -10.38 17.06 -5.68
CA GLY A 79 -9.94 15.94 -6.53
C GLY A 79 -8.45 15.94 -6.89
N LYS A 80 -7.60 16.53 -6.06
CA LYS A 80 -6.13 16.39 -6.19
C LYS A 80 -5.65 15.19 -5.39
N TYR A 81 -4.61 14.55 -5.89
CA TYR A 81 -4.06 13.33 -5.33
C TYR A 81 -2.58 13.52 -4.96
N GLU A 82 -2.20 13.02 -3.80
CA GLU A 82 -0.83 12.88 -3.36
C GLU A 82 -0.59 11.42 -2.98
N TYR A 83 0.51 10.85 -3.48
CA TYR A 83 0.89 9.46 -3.23
C TYR A 83 2.20 9.43 -2.45
N GLU A 84 2.25 8.65 -1.40
CA GLU A 84 3.42 8.53 -0.55
C GLU A 84 3.65 7.08 -0.07
N ALA A 85 4.87 6.79 0.35
CA ALA A 85 5.13 5.61 1.15
C ALA A 85 4.56 5.85 2.56
N ALA A 86 3.76 4.93 3.07
CA ALA A 86 3.09 5.12 4.37
C ALA A 86 4.02 4.97 5.59
N HIS A 87 5.32 4.78 5.39
CA HIS A 87 6.31 4.66 6.46
C HIS A 87 7.31 5.81 6.47
N GLY A 88 7.99 6.01 7.60
CA GLY A 88 9.01 7.03 7.77
C GLY A 88 10.31 6.76 7.00
N THR A 89 11.25 7.69 7.07
CA THR A 89 12.49 7.73 6.30
C THR A 89 13.58 6.73 6.72
N VAL A 90 13.37 5.94 7.78
CA VAL A 90 14.32 4.95 8.32
C VAL A 90 15.75 5.52 8.44
N THR A 91 15.89 6.64 9.14
CA THR A 91 17.13 7.44 9.27
C THR A 91 18.37 6.63 9.66
N ARG A 92 18.22 5.54 10.43
CA ARG A 92 19.35 4.67 10.80
C ARG A 92 20.04 4.04 9.59
N HIS A 93 19.31 3.71 8.51
CA HIS A 93 19.89 3.20 7.27
C HIS A 93 20.67 4.27 6.54
N TYR A 94 20.20 5.52 6.56
CA TYR A 94 20.92 6.64 6.01
C TYR A 94 22.24 6.90 6.74
N TYR A 95 22.26 6.86 8.06
CA TYR A 95 23.51 7.01 8.84
C TYR A 95 24.50 5.88 8.62
N ARG A 96 24.04 4.67 8.35
CA ARG A 96 24.90 3.54 7.95
C ARG A 96 25.49 3.78 6.58
N TYR A 97 24.67 4.20 5.62
CA TYR A 97 25.11 4.57 4.27
C TYR A 97 26.21 5.66 4.31
N LEU A 98 26.06 6.69 5.11
CA LEU A 98 27.07 7.75 5.26
C LEU A 98 28.42 7.21 5.80
N LYS A 99 28.42 6.09 6.49
CA LYS A 99 29.64 5.39 6.95
C LYS A 99 30.22 4.43 5.91
N GLY A 100 29.66 4.37 4.72
CA GLY A 100 30.05 3.43 3.68
C GLY A 100 29.59 2.00 3.91
N GLU A 101 28.64 1.77 4.84
CA GLU A 101 28.10 0.45 5.10
C GLU A 101 27.01 0.09 4.07
N GLU A 102 26.97 -1.18 3.69
CA GLU A 102 25.89 -1.70 2.85
C GLU A 102 24.56 -1.69 3.61
N THR A 103 23.49 -1.25 2.93
CA THR A 103 22.13 -1.22 3.49
C THR A 103 21.18 -2.04 2.63
N SER A 104 20.17 -2.64 3.28
CA SER A 104 19.09 -3.38 2.62
C SER A 104 17.75 -2.77 3.07
N THR A 105 17.44 -1.58 2.55
CA THR A 105 16.16 -0.90 2.75
C THR A 105 15.19 -1.33 1.66
N ASN A 106 13.97 -1.66 2.05
CA ASN A 106 12.93 -2.06 1.13
C ASN A 106 12.35 -0.83 0.40
N PRO A 107 12.44 -0.74 -0.95
CA PRO A 107 11.93 0.39 -1.71
C PRO A 107 10.48 0.21 -2.20
N MET A 108 9.82 -0.90 -1.87
CA MET A 108 8.53 -1.29 -2.46
C MET A 108 7.44 -0.23 -2.28
N ALA A 109 7.26 0.30 -1.07
CA ALA A 109 6.25 1.32 -0.82
C ALA A 109 6.49 2.59 -1.65
N THR A 110 7.76 3.00 -1.82
CA THR A 110 8.11 4.14 -2.68
C THR A 110 7.83 3.85 -4.16
N ILE A 111 8.14 2.64 -4.63
CA ILE A 111 7.85 2.23 -6.02
C ILE A 111 6.34 2.22 -6.25
N TYR A 112 5.56 1.68 -5.32
CA TYR A 112 4.10 1.64 -5.42
C TYR A 112 3.44 3.03 -5.30
N ALA A 113 4.01 3.94 -4.53
CA ALA A 113 3.58 5.33 -4.53
C ALA A 113 3.77 5.97 -5.92
N TRP A 114 4.92 5.74 -6.55
CA TRP A 114 5.17 6.21 -7.92
C TRP A 114 4.27 5.54 -8.95
N SER A 115 4.10 4.22 -8.94
CA SER A 115 3.22 3.52 -9.89
C SER A 115 1.78 3.97 -9.75
N GLY A 116 1.28 4.14 -8.52
CA GLY A 116 -0.05 4.69 -8.25
C GLY A 116 -0.23 6.10 -8.79
N ALA A 117 0.74 6.98 -8.58
CA ALA A 117 0.72 8.35 -9.10
C ALA A 117 0.76 8.39 -10.64
N LEU A 118 1.60 7.57 -11.27
CA LEU A 118 1.69 7.45 -12.73
C LEU A 118 0.39 6.90 -13.32
N ARG A 119 -0.19 5.85 -12.72
CA ARG A 119 -1.48 5.29 -13.14
C ARG A 119 -2.56 6.35 -13.06
N LYS A 120 -2.65 7.05 -11.93
CA LYS A 120 -3.66 8.11 -11.75
C LYS A 120 -3.47 9.24 -12.74
N ARG A 121 -2.25 9.64 -13.02
CA ARG A 121 -1.95 10.65 -14.05
C ARG A 121 -2.34 10.16 -15.44
N GLY A 122 -2.05 8.90 -15.76
CA GLY A 122 -2.46 8.25 -17.02
C GLY A 122 -3.97 8.22 -17.20
N GLU A 123 -4.71 7.92 -16.15
CA GLU A 123 -6.18 7.96 -16.16
C GLU A 123 -6.73 9.39 -16.39
N MET A 124 -6.17 10.38 -15.69
CA MET A 124 -6.64 11.77 -15.79
C MET A 124 -6.35 12.42 -17.14
N ASP A 125 -5.26 12.04 -17.80
CA ASP A 125 -4.82 12.59 -19.08
C ASP A 125 -5.17 11.69 -20.28
N GLU A 126 -5.91 10.60 -20.05
CA GLU A 126 -6.26 9.62 -21.09
C GLU A 126 -5.03 9.04 -21.81
N LEU A 127 -3.97 8.73 -21.04
CA LEU A 127 -2.71 8.18 -21.51
C LEU A 127 -2.59 6.68 -21.17
N PRO A 128 -3.20 5.77 -21.96
CA PRO A 128 -3.23 4.34 -21.64
C PRO A 128 -1.85 3.69 -21.56
N ALA A 129 -0.86 4.20 -22.31
CA ALA A 129 0.52 3.73 -22.23
C ALA A 129 1.18 4.00 -20.87
N LEU A 130 0.79 5.08 -20.17
CA LEU A 130 1.28 5.39 -18.84
C LEU A 130 0.63 4.49 -17.78
N VAL A 131 -0.64 4.15 -17.96
CA VAL A 131 -1.35 3.18 -17.12
C VAL A 131 -0.71 1.80 -17.27
N ASP A 132 -0.51 1.32 -18.50
CA ASP A 132 0.14 0.04 -18.81
C ASP A 132 1.57 -0.04 -18.24
N PHE A 133 2.35 1.04 -18.33
CA PHE A 133 3.67 1.11 -17.71
C PHE A 133 3.60 0.95 -16.19
N ALA A 134 2.66 1.63 -15.52
CA ALA A 134 2.48 1.53 -14.07
C ALA A 134 2.10 0.10 -13.64
N ASP A 135 1.21 -0.55 -14.39
CA ASP A 135 0.79 -1.93 -14.15
C ASP A 135 1.96 -2.92 -14.32
N LYS A 136 2.75 -2.74 -15.38
CA LYS A 136 3.96 -3.54 -15.63
C LYS A 136 5.02 -3.35 -14.56
N LEU A 137 5.19 -2.14 -14.05
CA LEU A 137 6.11 -1.86 -12.94
C LEU A 137 5.71 -2.62 -11.67
N GLU A 138 4.43 -2.62 -11.32
CA GLU A 138 3.93 -3.39 -10.17
C GLU A 138 4.07 -4.90 -10.40
N ALA A 139 3.73 -5.38 -11.60
CA ALA A 139 3.91 -6.78 -11.97
C ALA A 139 5.38 -7.21 -11.88
N ALA A 140 6.32 -6.38 -12.34
CA ALA A 140 7.75 -6.64 -12.24
C ALA A 140 8.21 -6.77 -10.78
N CYS A 141 7.69 -5.95 -9.88
CA CYS A 141 7.97 -6.04 -8.45
C CYS A 141 7.52 -7.38 -7.87
N ILE A 142 6.28 -7.78 -8.16
CA ILE A 142 5.71 -9.05 -7.69
C ILE A 142 6.48 -10.25 -8.26
N ASP A 143 6.81 -10.21 -9.55
CA ASP A 143 7.58 -11.28 -10.19
C ASP A 143 8.96 -11.47 -9.56
N VAL A 144 9.66 -10.38 -9.22
CA VAL A 144 10.97 -10.44 -8.55
C VAL A 144 10.83 -11.04 -7.15
N LEU A 145 9.81 -10.64 -6.38
CA LEU A 145 9.54 -11.24 -5.07
C LEU A 145 9.19 -12.72 -5.19
N ASN A 146 8.34 -13.10 -6.12
CA ASN A 146 7.95 -14.50 -6.37
C ASN A 146 9.15 -15.37 -6.85
N SER A 147 10.15 -14.75 -7.49
CA SER A 147 11.40 -15.43 -7.83
C SER A 147 12.32 -15.68 -6.62
N GLY A 148 11.94 -15.22 -5.43
CA GLY A 148 12.71 -15.34 -4.20
C GLY A 148 13.77 -14.27 -4.00
N ILE A 149 13.87 -13.26 -4.88
CA ILE A 149 14.81 -12.14 -4.71
C ILE A 149 14.11 -11.04 -3.90
N MET A 150 14.67 -10.69 -2.75
CA MET A 150 14.04 -9.71 -1.86
C MET A 150 15.04 -9.04 -0.93
N THR A 151 14.62 -7.96 -0.29
CA THR A 151 15.40 -7.29 0.76
C THR A 151 15.36 -8.08 2.07
N LYS A 152 16.30 -7.80 2.99
CA LYS A 152 16.47 -8.57 4.24
C LYS A 152 15.26 -8.59 5.14
N ASP A 153 14.48 -7.49 5.17
CA ASP A 153 13.25 -7.39 5.94
C ASP A 153 12.18 -8.37 5.44
N LEU A 154 11.97 -8.43 4.11
CA LEU A 154 11.04 -9.37 3.50
C LEU A 154 11.50 -10.82 3.62
N ALA A 155 12.80 -11.08 3.43
CA ALA A 155 13.36 -12.41 3.60
C ALA A 155 13.15 -12.98 5.02
N GLY A 156 13.07 -12.11 6.02
CA GLY A 156 12.77 -12.48 7.40
C GLY A 156 11.29 -12.85 7.67
N LEU A 157 10.39 -12.57 6.74
CA LEU A 157 8.96 -12.86 6.86
C LEU A 157 8.55 -14.16 6.12
N VAL A 158 9.43 -14.70 5.31
CA VAL A 158 9.14 -15.91 4.52
C VAL A 158 9.26 -17.15 5.39
N ASP A 159 8.39 -18.12 5.17
CA ASP A 159 8.38 -19.38 5.91
C ASP A 159 9.71 -20.14 5.82
N ALA A 160 10.09 -20.76 6.92
CA ALA A 160 11.31 -21.54 7.01
C ALA A 160 11.34 -22.67 5.96
N GLY A 161 12.40 -22.69 5.15
CA GLY A 161 12.56 -23.67 4.08
C GLY A 161 12.20 -23.17 2.68
N THR A 162 11.58 -22.00 2.53
CA THR A 162 11.38 -21.39 1.22
C THR A 162 12.70 -20.80 0.71
N PRO A 163 13.16 -21.17 -0.50
CA PRO A 163 14.40 -20.63 -1.05
C PRO A 163 14.28 -19.14 -1.35
N VAL A 164 15.03 -18.31 -0.63
CA VAL A 164 15.07 -16.86 -0.86
C VAL A 164 16.51 -16.37 -0.93
N LYS A 165 16.73 -15.35 -1.76
CA LYS A 165 17.98 -14.62 -1.89
C LYS A 165 17.82 -13.21 -1.36
N ALA A 166 18.28 -12.96 -0.14
CA ALA A 166 18.32 -11.62 0.42
C ALA A 166 19.41 -10.79 -0.26
N VAL A 167 19.01 -9.63 -0.78
CA VAL A 167 19.90 -8.70 -1.50
C VAL A 167 19.89 -7.31 -0.86
N ASN A 168 20.86 -6.46 -1.21
CA ASN A 168 20.84 -5.05 -0.85
C ASN A 168 19.81 -4.25 -1.68
N SER A 169 19.57 -3.01 -1.30
CA SER A 169 18.58 -2.15 -1.96
C SER A 169 18.85 -1.93 -3.44
N ILE A 170 20.13 -1.73 -3.80
CA ILE A 170 20.55 -1.45 -5.19
C ILE A 170 20.32 -2.67 -6.08
N ASP A 171 20.71 -3.84 -5.62
CA ASP A 171 20.55 -5.08 -6.39
C ASP A 171 19.08 -5.49 -6.51
N PHE A 172 18.25 -5.19 -5.50
CA PHE A 172 16.82 -5.39 -5.57
C PHE A 172 16.17 -4.48 -6.63
N ILE A 173 16.51 -3.19 -6.63
CA ILE A 173 16.01 -2.24 -7.66
C ILE A 173 16.47 -2.65 -9.07
N LYS A 174 17.72 -3.11 -9.23
CA LYS A 174 18.22 -3.62 -10.51
C LYS A 174 17.46 -4.86 -10.98
N ALA A 175 17.11 -5.77 -10.07
CA ALA A 175 16.32 -6.95 -10.42
C ALA A 175 14.93 -6.54 -10.93
N ILE A 176 14.25 -5.60 -10.23
CA ILE A 176 12.96 -5.06 -10.68
C ILE A 176 13.09 -4.38 -12.05
N ARG A 177 14.10 -3.54 -12.23
CA ARG A 177 14.36 -2.88 -13.52
C ARG A 177 14.52 -3.89 -14.65
N ASN A 178 15.37 -4.90 -14.49
CA ASN A 178 15.60 -5.91 -15.52
C ASN A 178 14.32 -6.69 -15.85
N ARG A 179 13.48 -6.97 -14.84
CA ARG A 179 12.19 -7.62 -15.06
C ARG A 179 11.21 -6.71 -15.79
N LEU A 180 11.15 -5.43 -15.42
CA LEU A 180 10.31 -4.45 -16.10
C LEU A 180 10.70 -4.29 -17.57
N GLU A 181 12.01 -4.16 -17.87
CA GLU A 181 12.53 -4.07 -19.25
C GLU A 181 12.11 -5.29 -20.10
N ALA A 182 11.94 -6.46 -19.49
CA ALA A 182 11.45 -7.65 -20.18
C ALA A 182 9.91 -7.69 -20.39
N LEU A 183 9.16 -6.82 -19.70
CA LEU A 183 7.71 -6.68 -19.85
C LEU A 183 7.30 -5.54 -20.79
N LEU A 184 8.21 -4.60 -21.05
CA LEU A 184 7.98 -3.46 -21.95
C LEU A 184 8.14 -3.88 -23.41
#